data_a45959ea0a133bb3923809d89eacdc58
#
_entry.id   a45959ea0a133bb3923809d89eacdc58
#
_cell.length_a   1.000
_cell.length_b   1.000
_cell.length_c   1.000
_cell.angle_alpha   90.00
_cell.angle_beta   90.00
_cell.angle_gamma   90.00
#
_symmetry.space_group_name_H-M   'P 1'
#
loop_
_entity.id
_entity.type
_entity.pdbx_description
1 polymer ?
#
loop_
_entity_poly.entity_id
_entity_poly.type
_entity_poly.pdbx_seq_one_letter_code
_entity_poly.pdbx_strand_id
1 'polypeptide(L)'
;MYAQTCCSGGIPLSNNIGMSVEEKGTFQLSLNYDYNNLNTLNNGTEKLNDDSRLRITNSILFNISYAVTNRLSVEGLFTWVNQRRVISQFGNENLDQTSGIGDGLLLLKYNFKNGLGKNSNIELGLGAKIPFGSSTETNNQGITLNADLQPGSNAWDVVYFLSASKQANFRPSLTFSGRIIYRSTGTNNSYFENSSYKFGNEIQTFLGVSDQFSILKTLATPSISLKYRDAKQDEIDGFNLDNTGGNWLFIIPDFSINIKPNLVFSTRAELPLYSNVDGTQLTPTYRITTGFLFKIKPKSKLLNLR
;
A
#
# COMPACT_ATOMS: atom_id res chain seq x y z
N MET A 1 -18.70 12.27 18.60
CA MET A 1 -17.38 12.31 17.95
C MET A 1 -17.16 11.00 17.24
N TYR A 2 -17.01 10.98 15.95
CA TYR A 2 -16.69 9.77 15.20
C TYR A 2 -15.17 9.68 15.16
N ALA A 3 -14.59 8.64 15.76
CA ALA A 3 -13.17 8.35 15.57
C ALA A 3 -12.98 7.91 14.12
N GLN A 4 -12.26 8.68 13.35
CA GLN A 4 -11.91 8.33 11.99
C GLN A 4 -10.78 7.30 11.98
N THR A 5 -10.55 6.67 10.87
CA THR A 5 -9.59 5.59 10.79
C THR A 5 -8.33 6.06 10.05
N CYS A 6 -7.21 5.55 10.46
CA CYS A 6 -5.89 5.76 9.92
C CYS A 6 -5.71 5.33 8.43
N CYS A 7 -6.77 5.01 7.71
CA CYS A 7 -6.68 4.59 6.32
C CYS A 7 -7.14 5.70 5.38
N SER A 8 -6.21 6.33 4.71
CA SER A 8 -6.51 7.21 3.58
C SER A 8 -7.23 6.43 2.49
N GLY A 9 -8.38 6.95 2.04
CA GLY A 9 -9.26 6.30 1.07
C GLY A 9 -8.57 5.82 -0.20
N GLY A 10 -9.07 4.74 -0.71
CA GLY A 10 -8.93 4.29 -2.10
C GLY A 10 -7.79 3.33 -2.41
N ILE A 11 -6.54 3.60 -2.08
CA ILE A 11 -5.41 2.71 -2.43
C ILE A 11 -4.55 2.42 -1.21
N PRO A 12 -4.39 1.16 -0.83
CA PRO A 12 -3.36 0.78 0.12
C PRO A 12 -1.97 0.90 -0.54
N LEU A 13 -1.33 2.06 -0.41
CA LEU A 13 0.02 2.32 -0.92
C LEU A 13 1.12 1.52 -0.21
N SER A 14 0.78 0.65 0.73
CA SER A 14 1.74 -0.18 1.43
C SER A 14 2.60 -1.00 0.44
N ASN A 15 3.39 -1.92 0.89
CA ASN A 15 4.36 -2.74 0.14
C ASN A 15 3.92 -3.32 -1.24
N ASN A 16 2.77 -2.90 -1.77
CA ASN A 16 2.19 -3.42 -3.00
C ASN A 16 2.62 -2.68 -4.26
N ILE A 17 3.37 -1.59 -4.16
CA ILE A 17 3.92 -0.84 -5.29
C ILE A 17 5.44 -0.97 -5.36
N GLY A 18 5.99 -0.74 -6.54
CA GLY A 18 7.44 -0.77 -6.78
C GLY A 18 7.92 -2.15 -7.20
N MET A 19 7.23 -2.81 -8.13
CA MET A 19 7.81 -3.96 -8.82
C MET A 19 9.14 -3.58 -9.45
N SER A 20 10.17 -4.43 -9.32
CA SER A 20 11.50 -4.14 -9.86
C SER A 20 11.47 -3.90 -11.37
N VAL A 21 12.31 -2.97 -11.85
CA VAL A 21 12.52 -2.76 -13.28
C VAL A 21 13.37 -3.93 -13.82
N GLU A 22 12.75 -4.71 -14.67
CA GLU A 22 13.34 -5.90 -15.28
C GLU A 22 13.99 -5.58 -16.64
N GLU A 23 14.40 -6.61 -17.37
CA GLU A 23 14.87 -6.53 -18.75
C GLU A 23 13.76 -6.03 -19.68
N LYS A 24 14.12 -5.24 -20.69
CA LYS A 24 13.20 -4.71 -21.70
C LYS A 24 12.25 -5.78 -22.24
N GLY A 25 10.97 -5.45 -22.29
CA GLY A 25 9.91 -6.33 -22.77
C GLY A 25 9.39 -7.32 -21.71
N THR A 26 9.92 -7.30 -20.49
CA THR A 26 9.37 -8.09 -19.39
C THR A 26 8.03 -7.49 -18.94
N PHE A 27 7.03 -8.35 -18.87
CA PHE A 27 5.73 -8.05 -18.31
C PHE A 27 5.58 -8.75 -16.95
N GLN A 28 5.13 -8.03 -15.95
CA GLN A 28 4.85 -8.55 -14.61
C GLN A 28 3.39 -8.31 -14.27
N LEU A 29 2.78 -9.33 -13.69
CA LEU A 29 1.40 -9.30 -13.22
C LEU A 29 1.37 -9.81 -11.80
N SER A 30 0.77 -9.06 -10.87
CA SER A 30 0.59 -9.50 -9.50
C SER A 30 -0.90 -9.40 -9.13
N LEU A 31 -1.39 -10.44 -8.47
CA LEU A 31 -2.72 -10.49 -7.87
C LEU A 31 -2.57 -10.80 -6.40
N ASN A 32 -3.00 -9.86 -5.54
CA ASN A 32 -2.90 -9.99 -4.10
C ASN A 32 -4.26 -9.81 -3.45
N TYR A 33 -4.51 -10.59 -2.40
CA TYR A 33 -5.57 -10.38 -1.44
C TYR A 33 -4.98 -9.72 -0.20
N ASP A 34 -5.62 -8.68 0.27
CA ASP A 34 -5.20 -7.87 1.40
C ASP A 34 -6.31 -7.80 2.44
N TYR A 35 -6.02 -8.25 3.64
CA TYR A 35 -6.90 -8.20 4.80
C TYR A 35 -6.32 -7.25 5.83
N ASN A 36 -7.04 -6.17 6.14
CA ASN A 36 -6.64 -5.18 7.14
C ASN A 36 -7.68 -5.12 8.27
N ASN A 37 -7.25 -5.47 9.48
CA ASN A 37 -8.05 -5.42 10.70
C ASN A 37 -7.66 -4.20 11.53
N LEU A 38 -8.65 -3.37 11.84
CA LEU A 38 -8.52 -2.22 12.72
C LEU A 38 -9.48 -2.43 13.90
N ASN A 39 -8.93 -2.80 15.04
CA ASN A 39 -9.66 -3.07 16.28
C ASN A 39 -8.91 -2.50 17.50
N THR A 40 -7.99 -1.60 17.28
CA THR A 40 -7.23 -0.94 18.34
C THR A 40 -7.59 0.54 18.34
N LEU A 41 -8.20 1.03 19.41
CA LEU A 41 -8.50 2.44 19.58
C LEU A 41 -7.36 3.11 20.33
N ASN A 42 -6.79 4.16 19.76
CA ASN A 42 -5.73 4.95 20.39
C ASN A 42 -6.18 6.40 20.59
N ASN A 43 -5.72 7.01 21.67
CA ASN A 43 -5.70 8.47 21.87
C ASN A 43 -4.25 8.91 22.05
N GLY A 44 -3.70 9.59 21.04
CA GLY A 44 -2.26 9.78 20.95
C GLY A 44 -1.53 8.43 20.94
N THR A 45 -0.65 8.21 21.89
CA THR A 45 0.07 6.94 22.08
C THR A 45 -0.63 5.95 23.00
N GLU A 46 -1.66 6.39 23.70
CA GLU A 46 -2.37 5.57 24.67
C GLU A 46 -3.37 4.64 23.97
N LYS A 47 -3.24 3.34 24.20
CA LYS A 47 -4.21 2.35 23.77
C LYS A 47 -5.38 2.34 24.75
N LEU A 48 -6.56 2.65 24.25
CA LEU A 48 -7.79 2.62 25.03
C LEU A 48 -8.34 1.18 25.12
N ASN A 49 -8.93 0.86 26.25
CA ASN A 49 -9.66 -0.41 26.43
C ASN A 49 -11.10 -0.23 25.95
N ASP A 50 -11.28 -0.26 24.63
CA ASP A 50 -12.56 -0.04 23.97
C ASP A 50 -12.73 -1.04 22.80
N ASP A 51 -13.64 -1.97 22.95
CA ASP A 51 -14.00 -2.96 21.93
C ASP A 51 -15.27 -2.56 21.16
N SER A 52 -15.74 -1.32 21.32
CA SER A 52 -16.98 -0.84 20.70
C SER A 52 -16.86 -0.60 19.20
N ARG A 53 -15.66 -0.65 18.63
CA ARG A 53 -15.40 -0.28 17.24
C ARG A 53 -14.52 -1.30 16.55
N LEU A 54 -14.96 -1.73 15.39
CA LEU A 54 -14.21 -2.63 14.51
C LEU A 54 -14.32 -2.15 13.07
N ARG A 55 -13.22 -2.14 12.36
CA ARG A 55 -13.22 -2.00 10.90
C ARG A 55 -12.39 -3.10 10.26
N ILE A 56 -12.96 -3.73 9.26
CA ILE A 56 -12.29 -4.72 8.42
C ILE A 56 -12.30 -4.18 6.99
N THR A 57 -11.14 -4.18 6.36
CA THR A 57 -11.01 -3.87 4.93
C THR A 57 -10.41 -5.08 4.23
N ASN A 58 -11.13 -5.58 3.23
CA ASN A 58 -10.67 -6.61 2.31
C ASN A 58 -10.41 -5.94 0.96
N SER A 59 -9.25 -6.18 0.36
CA SER A 59 -8.94 -5.61 -0.95
C SER A 59 -8.34 -6.67 -1.86
N ILE A 60 -8.72 -6.62 -3.13
CA ILE A 60 -8.03 -7.32 -4.21
C ILE A 60 -7.18 -6.29 -4.92
N LEU A 61 -5.88 -6.54 -5.00
CA LEU A 61 -4.88 -5.66 -5.57
C LEU A 61 -4.35 -6.29 -6.85
N PHE A 62 -4.50 -5.60 -7.96
CA PHE A 62 -4.04 -6.03 -9.27
C PHE A 62 -2.98 -5.08 -9.76
N ASN A 63 -1.72 -5.54 -9.81
CA ASN A 63 -0.59 -4.76 -10.29
C ASN A 63 -0.10 -5.29 -11.63
N ILE A 64 0.17 -4.37 -12.53
CA ILE A 64 0.77 -4.64 -13.84
C ILE A 64 2.02 -3.79 -13.95
N SER A 65 3.13 -4.38 -14.41
CA SER A 65 4.33 -3.63 -14.76
C SER A 65 4.88 -4.08 -16.10
N TYR A 66 5.33 -3.12 -16.91
CA TYR A 66 5.97 -3.37 -18.19
C TYR A 66 7.32 -2.64 -18.28
N ALA A 67 8.37 -3.38 -18.58
CA ALA A 67 9.71 -2.82 -18.79
C ALA A 67 9.83 -2.30 -20.22
N VAL A 68 9.67 -0.98 -20.40
CA VAL A 68 9.78 -0.28 -21.69
C VAL A 68 11.22 -0.35 -22.22
N THR A 69 12.17 -0.18 -21.31
CA THR A 69 13.62 -0.35 -21.56
C THR A 69 14.25 -1.13 -20.40
N ASN A 70 15.54 -1.42 -20.47
CA ASN A 70 16.27 -2.02 -19.35
C ASN A 70 16.40 -1.10 -18.11
N ARG A 71 15.91 0.13 -18.20
CA ARG A 71 15.98 1.12 -17.13
C ARG A 71 14.64 1.79 -16.83
N LEU A 72 13.71 1.75 -17.77
CA LEU A 72 12.41 2.44 -17.66
C LEU A 72 11.28 1.42 -17.62
N SER A 73 10.40 1.53 -16.64
CA SER A 73 9.18 0.73 -16.55
C SER A 73 7.97 1.61 -16.20
N VAL A 74 6.80 1.12 -16.61
CA VAL A 74 5.49 1.66 -16.21
C VAL A 74 4.81 0.62 -15.35
N GLU A 75 4.25 1.04 -14.23
CA GLU A 75 3.50 0.21 -13.30
C GLU A 75 2.11 0.79 -13.07
N GLY A 76 1.08 -0.03 -13.18
CA GLY A 76 -0.30 0.28 -12.83
C GLY A 76 -0.77 -0.56 -11.66
N LEU A 77 -1.46 0.04 -10.70
CA LEU A 77 -2.14 -0.62 -9.59
C LEU A 77 -3.62 -0.31 -9.65
N PHE A 78 -4.45 -1.34 -9.59
CA PHE A 78 -5.90 -1.25 -9.50
C PHE A 78 -6.36 -2.01 -8.26
N THR A 79 -7.42 -1.53 -7.64
CA THR A 79 -7.93 -2.11 -6.40
C THR A 79 -9.44 -2.35 -6.49
N TRP A 80 -9.88 -3.44 -5.89
CA TRP A 80 -11.26 -3.63 -5.48
C TRP A 80 -11.28 -3.67 -3.96
N VAL A 81 -12.12 -2.84 -3.34
CA VAL A 81 -12.16 -2.65 -1.89
C VAL A 81 -13.53 -3.06 -1.36
N ASN A 82 -13.54 -3.84 -0.29
CA ASN A 82 -14.73 -4.13 0.49
C ASN A 82 -14.43 -3.75 1.95
N GLN A 83 -15.21 -2.85 2.50
CA GLN A 83 -15.01 -2.29 3.84
C GLN A 83 -16.25 -2.54 4.69
N ARG A 84 -16.02 -2.92 5.94
CA ARG A 84 -17.05 -3.10 6.95
C ARG A 84 -16.61 -2.37 8.22
N ARG A 85 -17.44 -1.46 8.72
CA ARG A 85 -17.27 -0.80 10.03
C ARG A 85 -18.44 -1.13 10.93
N VAL A 86 -18.16 -1.58 12.14
CA VAL A 86 -19.13 -1.81 13.21
C VAL A 86 -18.84 -0.82 14.34
N ILE A 87 -19.86 -0.14 14.81
CA ILE A 87 -19.83 0.70 16.00
C ILE A 87 -20.94 0.25 16.92
N SER A 88 -20.57 -0.22 18.12
CA SER A 88 -21.49 -0.67 19.15
C SER A 88 -21.64 0.42 20.21
N GLN A 89 -22.84 0.98 20.38
CA GLN A 89 -23.13 2.00 21.38
C GLN A 89 -24.45 1.68 22.09
N PHE A 90 -24.44 1.70 23.42
CA PHE A 90 -25.64 1.45 24.24
C PHE A 90 -26.42 0.17 23.88
N GLY A 91 -25.70 -0.90 23.53
CA GLY A 91 -26.30 -2.17 23.14
C GLY A 91 -26.83 -2.26 21.71
N ASN A 92 -26.71 -1.18 20.92
CA ASN A 92 -27.06 -1.17 19.50
C ASN A 92 -25.79 -1.23 18.65
N GLU A 93 -25.83 -2.07 17.60
CA GLU A 93 -24.77 -2.13 16.59
C GLU A 93 -25.17 -1.33 15.35
N ASN A 94 -24.33 -0.38 14.96
CA ASN A 94 -24.43 0.29 13.67
C ASN A 94 -23.39 -0.32 12.72
N LEU A 95 -23.87 -0.80 11.59
CA LEU A 95 -23.07 -1.44 10.55
C LEU A 95 -23.06 -0.58 9.29
N ASP A 96 -21.87 -0.08 8.92
CA ASP A 96 -21.61 0.57 7.64
C ASP A 96 -20.79 -0.36 6.76
N GLN A 97 -21.18 -0.48 5.50
CA GLN A 97 -20.47 -1.29 4.51
C GLN A 97 -20.35 -0.55 3.18
N THR A 98 -19.19 -0.69 2.54
CA THR A 98 -18.98 -0.23 1.16
C THR A 98 -18.22 -1.28 0.39
N SER A 99 -18.47 -1.35 -0.91
CA SER A 99 -17.74 -2.24 -1.82
C SER A 99 -17.69 -1.62 -3.20
N GLY A 100 -16.52 -1.65 -3.83
CA GLY A 100 -16.39 -1.10 -5.18
C GLY A 100 -14.96 -1.07 -5.68
N ILE A 101 -14.82 -0.59 -6.90
CA ILE A 101 -13.51 -0.27 -7.47
C ILE A 101 -12.91 0.89 -6.67
N GLY A 102 -11.67 0.73 -6.22
CA GLY A 102 -10.89 1.81 -5.60
C GLY A 102 -10.22 2.70 -6.64
N ASP A 103 -9.49 3.71 -6.17
CA ASP A 103 -8.69 4.54 -7.05
C ASP A 103 -7.57 3.71 -7.71
N GLY A 104 -7.09 4.12 -8.88
CA GLY A 104 -5.96 3.51 -9.56
C GLY A 104 -4.67 4.30 -9.32
N LEU A 105 -3.53 3.67 -9.53
CA LEU A 105 -2.21 4.33 -9.53
C LEU A 105 -1.49 3.99 -10.83
N LEU A 106 -0.93 5.00 -11.48
CA LEU A 106 0.01 4.85 -12.57
C LEU A 106 1.35 5.43 -12.16
N LEU A 107 2.43 4.63 -12.25
CA LEU A 107 3.78 5.00 -11.80
C LEU A 107 4.79 4.74 -12.93
N LEU A 108 5.53 5.77 -13.31
CA LEU A 108 6.69 5.69 -14.20
C LEU A 108 7.95 5.58 -13.34
N LYS A 109 8.81 4.57 -13.58
CA LYS A 109 10.03 4.33 -12.81
C LYS A 109 11.26 4.26 -13.69
N TYR A 110 12.35 4.84 -13.21
CA TYR A 110 13.67 4.76 -13.82
C TYR A 110 14.69 4.13 -12.86
N ASN A 111 15.42 3.14 -13.35
CA ASN A 111 16.41 2.37 -12.59
C ASN A 111 17.84 2.79 -12.94
N PHE A 112 18.59 3.17 -11.92
CA PHE A 112 20.03 3.42 -11.94
C PHE A 112 20.74 2.17 -11.45
N LYS A 113 21.09 1.26 -12.38
CA LYS A 113 21.84 0.05 -12.06
C LYS A 113 23.22 0.40 -11.53
N ASN A 114 23.64 -0.26 -10.44
CA ASN A 114 24.91 -0.03 -9.76
C ASN A 114 25.07 1.39 -9.17
N GLY A 115 23.97 2.10 -8.89
CA GLY A 115 24.01 3.47 -8.37
C GLY A 115 24.68 3.62 -6.98
N LEU A 116 24.74 2.54 -6.19
CA LEU A 116 25.47 2.45 -4.91
C LEU A 116 26.68 1.50 -5.00
N GLY A 117 27.26 1.35 -6.21
CA GLY A 117 28.32 0.40 -6.50
C GLY A 117 27.78 -0.95 -6.98
N LYS A 118 28.67 -1.92 -7.19
CA LYS A 118 28.34 -3.24 -7.77
C LYS A 118 27.19 -3.92 -7.02
N ASN A 119 26.30 -4.58 -7.74
CA ASN A 119 25.14 -5.32 -7.23
C ASN A 119 24.17 -4.44 -6.42
N SER A 120 23.93 -3.21 -6.88
CA SER A 120 22.95 -2.31 -6.31
C SER A 120 22.01 -1.75 -7.37
N ASN A 121 20.82 -1.34 -6.95
CA ASN A 121 19.85 -0.64 -7.77
C ASN A 121 19.30 0.57 -7.00
N ILE A 122 19.11 1.67 -7.70
CA ILE A 122 18.32 2.82 -7.22
C ILE A 122 17.20 3.02 -8.23
N GLU A 123 15.96 3.10 -7.76
CA GLU A 123 14.81 3.38 -8.60
C GLU A 123 14.15 4.68 -8.17
N LEU A 124 13.96 5.60 -9.09
CA LEU A 124 13.16 6.80 -8.93
C LEU A 124 11.85 6.62 -9.69
N GLY A 125 10.75 7.05 -9.11
CA GLY A 125 9.44 6.98 -9.72
C GLY A 125 8.61 8.22 -9.47
N LEU A 126 7.78 8.54 -10.45
CA LEU A 126 6.76 9.58 -10.38
C LEU A 126 5.45 8.98 -10.88
N GLY A 127 4.37 9.20 -10.15
CA GLY A 127 3.07 8.65 -10.49
C GLY A 127 1.91 9.55 -10.14
N ALA A 128 0.76 9.17 -10.66
CA ALA A 128 -0.51 9.80 -10.36
C ALA A 128 -1.51 8.76 -9.83
N LYS A 129 -2.18 9.07 -8.73
CA LYS A 129 -3.37 8.35 -8.31
C LYS A 129 -4.56 8.93 -9.09
N ILE A 130 -5.33 8.05 -9.71
CA ILE A 130 -6.45 8.37 -10.58
C ILE A 130 -7.75 7.99 -9.84
N PRO A 131 -8.69 8.92 -9.66
CA PRO A 131 -9.90 8.68 -8.89
C PRO A 131 -10.93 7.88 -9.70
N PHE A 132 -10.79 6.57 -9.75
CA PHE A 132 -11.76 5.66 -10.39
C PHE A 132 -12.86 5.22 -9.43
N GLY A 133 -12.59 5.26 -8.13
CA GLY A 133 -13.51 4.78 -7.10
C GLY A 133 -14.64 5.76 -6.79
N SER A 134 -15.79 5.22 -6.37
CA SER A 134 -16.90 6.03 -5.86
C SER A 134 -16.52 6.72 -4.55
N SER A 135 -16.96 7.96 -4.37
CA SER A 135 -16.83 8.75 -3.14
C SER A 135 -18.19 9.19 -2.58
N THR A 136 -19.27 8.61 -3.09
CA THR A 136 -20.66 9.01 -2.77
C THR A 136 -21.51 7.84 -2.26
N GLU A 137 -20.85 6.76 -1.80
CA GLU A 137 -21.56 5.61 -1.23
C GLU A 137 -22.30 6.02 0.05
N THR A 138 -23.52 5.49 0.19
CA THR A 138 -24.41 5.79 1.32
C THR A 138 -24.66 4.56 2.17
N ASN A 139 -25.07 4.76 3.41
CA ASN A 139 -25.58 3.70 4.25
C ASN A 139 -27.03 3.31 3.87
N ASN A 140 -27.62 2.33 4.58
CA ASN A 140 -28.98 1.87 4.33
C ASN A 140 -30.08 2.95 4.57
N GLN A 141 -29.72 4.08 5.17
CA GLN A 141 -30.61 5.21 5.43
C GLN A 141 -30.43 6.33 4.39
N GLY A 142 -29.60 6.13 3.35
CA GLY A 142 -29.31 7.13 2.33
C GLY A 142 -28.33 8.23 2.79
N ILE A 143 -27.67 8.06 3.92
CA ILE A 143 -26.67 9.02 4.43
C ILE A 143 -25.33 8.70 3.83
N THR A 144 -24.67 9.67 3.18
CA THR A 144 -23.33 9.52 2.62
C THR A 144 -22.33 9.15 3.72
N LEU A 145 -21.55 8.10 3.46
CA LEU A 145 -20.55 7.61 4.39
C LEU A 145 -19.30 8.51 4.39
N ASN A 146 -18.56 8.49 5.48
CA ASN A 146 -17.34 9.28 5.63
C ASN A 146 -16.30 8.94 4.54
N ALA A 147 -15.46 9.91 4.21
CA ALA A 147 -14.45 9.78 3.16
C ALA A 147 -13.54 8.55 3.31
N ASP A 148 -13.19 8.17 4.53
CA ASP A 148 -12.35 7.02 4.84
C ASP A 148 -13.03 5.66 4.56
N LEU A 149 -14.37 5.61 4.49
CA LEU A 149 -15.14 4.41 4.13
C LEU A 149 -15.49 4.37 2.63
N GLN A 150 -15.24 5.41 1.89
CA GLN A 150 -15.48 5.42 0.45
C GLN A 150 -14.48 4.54 -0.30
N PRO A 151 -14.87 3.82 -1.36
CA PRO A 151 -13.96 3.07 -2.22
C PRO A 151 -12.90 3.95 -2.89
N GLY A 152 -13.23 5.18 -3.24
CA GLY A 152 -12.36 6.17 -3.87
C GLY A 152 -12.36 7.51 -3.15
N SER A 153 -11.48 8.40 -3.59
CA SER A 153 -11.29 9.72 -2.98
C SER A 153 -11.88 10.87 -3.78
N ASN A 154 -12.24 10.64 -5.07
CA ASN A 154 -12.62 11.67 -6.04
C ASN A 154 -11.58 12.81 -6.17
N ALA A 155 -10.31 12.51 -5.93
CA ALA A 155 -9.21 13.47 -6.03
C ALA A 155 -7.99 12.85 -6.70
N TRP A 156 -7.28 13.61 -7.52
CA TRP A 156 -6.00 13.24 -8.08
C TRP A 156 -4.90 13.49 -7.06
N ASP A 157 -3.98 12.52 -6.89
CA ASP A 157 -2.80 12.68 -6.05
C ASP A 157 -1.54 12.51 -6.91
N VAL A 158 -0.43 13.09 -6.44
CA VAL A 158 0.89 12.84 -7.01
C VAL A 158 1.67 11.94 -6.07
N VAL A 159 2.29 10.88 -6.63
CA VAL A 159 3.07 9.91 -5.87
C VAL A 159 4.52 9.95 -6.31
N TYR A 160 5.41 10.23 -5.37
CA TYR A 160 6.85 10.16 -5.52
C TYR A 160 7.36 8.86 -4.92
N PHE A 161 8.23 8.18 -5.65
CA PHE A 161 8.76 6.89 -5.28
C PHE A 161 10.28 6.89 -5.38
N LEU A 162 10.94 6.44 -4.33
CA LEU A 162 12.37 6.16 -4.30
C LEU A 162 12.58 4.78 -3.69
N SER A 163 13.37 3.93 -4.34
CA SER A 163 13.87 2.72 -3.70
C SER A 163 15.35 2.52 -3.98
N ALA A 164 16.01 1.87 -3.05
CA ALA A 164 17.40 1.46 -3.16
C ALA A 164 17.55 0.04 -2.63
N SER A 165 18.37 -0.77 -3.30
CA SER A 165 18.72 -2.11 -2.85
C SER A 165 20.19 -2.41 -3.12
N LYS A 166 20.80 -3.19 -2.23
CA LYS A 166 22.20 -3.61 -2.35
C LYS A 166 22.40 -5.01 -1.79
N GLN A 167 23.00 -5.87 -2.58
CA GLN A 167 23.45 -7.18 -2.12
C GLN A 167 24.70 -7.05 -1.26
N ALA A 168 24.78 -7.83 -0.19
CA ALA A 168 25.95 -7.87 0.66
C ALA A 168 27.12 -8.53 -0.08
N ASN A 169 28.32 -7.91 -0.01
CA ASN A 169 29.49 -8.46 -0.69
C ASN A 169 29.93 -9.81 -0.12
N PHE A 170 29.75 -10.03 1.18
CA PHE A 170 30.13 -11.26 1.88
C PHE A 170 29.08 -12.38 1.71
N ARG A 171 27.86 -12.05 1.32
CA ARG A 171 26.75 -12.99 1.10
C ARG A 171 25.82 -12.46 0.00
N PRO A 172 26.03 -12.83 -1.26
CA PRO A 172 25.25 -12.29 -2.39
C PRO A 172 23.75 -12.59 -2.35
N SER A 173 23.30 -13.60 -1.59
CA SER A 173 21.88 -13.89 -1.35
C SER A 173 21.22 -12.89 -0.40
N LEU A 174 21.99 -12.23 0.46
CA LEU A 174 21.52 -11.25 1.43
C LEU A 174 21.42 -9.88 0.77
N THR A 175 20.23 -9.27 0.82
CA THR A 175 19.94 -7.98 0.22
C THR A 175 19.39 -7.02 1.28
N PHE A 176 20.00 -5.85 1.36
CA PHE A 176 19.47 -4.70 2.11
C PHE A 176 18.64 -3.82 1.16
N SER A 177 17.53 -3.32 1.64
CA SER A 177 16.63 -2.48 0.85
C SER A 177 16.09 -1.31 1.66
N GLY A 178 15.89 -0.19 0.98
CA GLY A 178 15.18 0.97 1.50
C GLY A 178 14.18 1.45 0.47
N ARG A 179 13.05 2.02 0.92
CA ARG A 179 12.04 2.60 0.06
C ARG A 179 11.41 3.81 0.74
N ILE A 180 11.14 4.84 -0.03
CA ILE A 180 10.38 6.01 0.40
C ILE A 180 9.27 6.23 -0.61
N ILE A 181 8.06 6.44 -0.11
CA ILE A 181 6.88 6.79 -0.90
C ILE A 181 6.31 8.06 -0.27
N TYR A 182 6.18 9.12 -1.06
CA TYR A 182 5.50 10.33 -0.64
C TYR A 182 4.28 10.54 -1.53
N ARG A 183 3.13 10.75 -0.91
CA ARG A 183 1.87 11.07 -1.58
C ARG A 183 1.47 12.49 -1.25
N SER A 184 1.40 13.33 -2.27
CA SER A 184 0.79 14.65 -2.22
C SER A 184 -0.64 14.54 -2.69
N THR A 185 -1.58 14.77 -1.81
CA THR A 185 -3.00 14.55 -2.03
C THR A 185 -3.65 15.77 -2.68
N GLY A 186 -4.60 15.51 -3.56
CA GLY A 186 -5.49 16.53 -4.10
C GLY A 186 -6.77 16.67 -3.29
N THR A 187 -7.65 17.54 -3.74
CA THR A 187 -8.90 17.89 -3.09
C THR A 187 -10.10 17.37 -3.86
N ASN A 188 -11.01 16.70 -3.18
CA ASN A 188 -12.35 16.40 -3.67
C ASN A 188 -13.24 17.62 -3.37
N ASN A 189 -13.65 18.35 -4.40
CA ASN A 189 -14.47 19.56 -4.27
C ASN A 189 -15.99 19.28 -4.30
N SER A 190 -16.39 18.02 -4.25
CA SER A 190 -17.79 17.60 -4.28
C SER A 190 -18.13 16.70 -3.09
N TYR A 191 -17.44 16.86 -1.96
CA TYR A 191 -17.70 16.12 -0.75
C TYR A 191 -18.98 16.61 -0.10
N PHE A 192 -19.93 15.72 0.20
CA PHE A 192 -21.27 16.06 0.67
C PHE A 192 -21.93 17.19 -0.15
N GLU A 193 -21.77 17.13 -1.49
CA GLU A 193 -22.30 18.07 -2.49
C GLU A 193 -21.69 19.48 -2.46
N ASN A 194 -21.44 20.07 -1.29
CA ASN A 194 -21.06 21.48 -1.16
C ASN A 194 -19.75 21.73 -0.41
N SER A 195 -19.10 20.68 0.09
CA SER A 195 -17.84 20.79 0.84
C SER A 195 -16.65 20.27 0.06
N SER A 196 -15.47 20.69 0.43
CA SER A 196 -14.22 20.13 -0.05
C SER A 196 -13.63 19.19 0.99
N TYR A 197 -13.06 18.07 0.55
CA TYR A 197 -12.31 17.14 1.40
C TYR A 197 -10.96 16.85 0.80
N LYS A 198 -9.92 16.91 1.63
CA LYS A 198 -8.56 16.58 1.25
C LYS A 198 -7.95 15.65 2.27
N PHE A 199 -7.53 14.47 1.83
CA PHE A 199 -6.77 13.57 2.67
C PHE A 199 -5.41 14.19 3.02
N GLY A 200 -4.90 13.92 4.21
CA GLY A 200 -3.57 14.37 4.60
C GLY A 200 -2.46 13.83 3.70
N ASN A 201 -1.47 14.64 3.40
CA ASN A 201 -0.26 14.19 2.71
C ASN A 201 0.43 13.11 3.55
N GLU A 202 1.03 12.12 2.88
CA GLU A 202 1.56 10.95 3.57
C GLU A 202 2.96 10.61 3.09
N ILE A 203 3.86 10.28 4.03
CA ILE A 203 5.16 9.67 3.75
C ILE A 203 5.24 8.28 4.37
N GLN A 204 5.75 7.32 3.61
CA GLN A 204 6.06 5.97 4.08
C GLN A 204 7.52 5.66 3.78
N THR A 205 8.25 5.23 4.80
CA THR A 205 9.65 4.82 4.69
C THR A 205 9.79 3.37 5.12
N PHE A 206 10.47 2.57 4.32
CA PHE A 206 10.71 1.15 4.58
C PHE A 206 12.21 0.89 4.61
N LEU A 207 12.65 0.10 5.58
CA LEU A 207 14.02 -0.46 5.66
C LEU A 207 13.90 -1.96 5.85
N GLY A 208 14.54 -2.73 5.00
CA GLY A 208 14.37 -4.17 5.00
C GLY A 208 15.64 -4.95 4.70
N VAL A 209 15.61 -6.20 5.09
CA VAL A 209 16.61 -7.21 4.77
C VAL A 209 15.91 -8.47 4.29
N SER A 210 16.43 -9.07 3.24
CA SER A 210 15.97 -10.35 2.69
C SER A 210 17.15 -11.26 2.41
N ASP A 211 16.94 -12.55 2.56
CA ASP A 211 17.95 -13.53 2.21
C ASP A 211 17.33 -14.65 1.37
N GLN A 212 18.02 -15.11 0.37
CA GLN A 212 17.53 -16.11 -0.57
C GLN A 212 18.16 -17.46 -0.31
N PHE A 213 17.31 -18.47 -0.14
CA PHE A 213 17.71 -19.85 0.11
C PHE A 213 17.15 -20.79 -0.95
N SER A 214 17.87 -21.86 -1.24
CA SER A 214 17.35 -22.97 -2.02
C SER A 214 16.77 -24.05 -1.09
N ILE A 215 15.47 -24.28 -1.16
CA ILE A 215 14.76 -25.32 -0.42
C ILE A 215 14.14 -26.29 -1.42
N LEU A 216 14.50 -27.58 -1.39
CA LEU A 216 13.97 -28.60 -2.27
C LEU A 216 13.97 -28.21 -3.77
N LYS A 217 15.07 -27.60 -4.24
CA LYS A 217 15.26 -27.06 -5.60
C LYS A 217 14.38 -25.83 -5.94
N THR A 218 13.73 -25.25 -4.95
CA THR A 218 12.90 -24.05 -5.07
C THR A 218 13.56 -22.91 -4.34
N LEU A 219 13.51 -21.70 -4.89
CA LEU A 219 14.03 -20.50 -4.22
C LEU A 219 12.97 -19.95 -3.25
N ALA A 220 13.36 -19.82 -2.00
CA ALA A 220 12.57 -19.17 -0.95
C ALA A 220 13.30 -17.92 -0.46
N THR A 221 12.58 -16.85 -0.21
CA THR A 221 13.13 -15.56 0.20
C THR A 221 12.34 -15.05 1.40
N PRO A 222 12.72 -15.41 2.64
CA PRO A 222 12.25 -14.70 3.80
C PRO A 222 12.80 -13.28 3.82
N SER A 223 12.02 -12.35 4.31
CA SER A 223 12.43 -10.97 4.54
C SER A 223 11.75 -10.38 5.77
N ILE A 224 12.36 -9.35 6.31
CA ILE A 224 11.81 -8.55 7.39
C ILE A 224 12.06 -7.08 7.08
N SER A 225 11.05 -6.24 7.28
CA SER A 225 11.15 -4.80 7.08
C SER A 225 10.56 -4.04 8.25
N LEU A 226 11.09 -2.86 8.51
CA LEU A 226 10.47 -1.82 9.33
C LEU A 226 9.82 -0.81 8.39
N LYS A 227 8.59 -0.39 8.70
CA LYS A 227 7.87 0.66 7.99
C LYS A 227 7.53 1.77 8.98
N TYR A 228 8.01 2.96 8.68
CA TYR A 228 7.53 4.18 9.32
C TYR A 228 6.53 4.87 8.38
N ARG A 229 5.39 5.29 8.92
CA ARG A 229 4.36 6.04 8.24
C ARG A 229 4.05 7.31 9.01
N ASP A 230 4.03 8.45 8.32
CA ASP A 230 3.55 9.72 8.83
C ASP A 230 2.49 10.26 7.87
N ALA A 231 1.32 10.60 8.39
CA ALA A 231 0.22 11.19 7.64
C ALA A 231 -0.22 12.48 8.34
N LYS A 232 -0.37 13.54 7.57
CA LYS A 232 -0.94 14.78 8.06
C LYS A 232 -2.43 14.61 8.32
N GLN A 233 -3.01 15.54 9.07
CA GLN A 233 -4.46 15.60 9.25
C GLN A 233 -5.15 15.81 7.90
N ASP A 234 -6.34 15.24 7.78
CA ASP A 234 -7.25 15.53 6.67
C ASP A 234 -7.83 16.94 6.83
N GLU A 235 -8.34 17.50 5.75
CA GLU A 235 -8.93 18.83 5.73
C GLU A 235 -10.36 18.77 5.20
N ILE A 236 -11.29 19.51 5.84
CA ILE A 236 -12.63 19.82 5.33
C ILE A 236 -12.74 21.33 5.19
N ASP A 237 -13.02 21.81 3.97
CA ASP A 237 -13.15 23.24 3.65
C ASP A 237 -11.93 24.07 4.09
N GLY A 238 -10.74 23.45 4.01
CA GLY A 238 -9.47 24.07 4.41
C GLY A 238 -9.16 24.04 5.90
N PHE A 239 -10.02 23.45 6.72
CA PHE A 239 -9.78 23.28 8.16
C PHE A 239 -9.33 21.86 8.47
N ASN A 240 -8.33 21.74 9.31
CA ASN A 240 -7.85 20.44 9.77
C ASN A 240 -8.97 19.68 10.50
N LEU A 241 -9.08 18.41 10.19
CA LEU A 241 -10.05 17.52 10.79
C LEU A 241 -9.42 16.79 11.98
N ASP A 242 -9.92 17.04 13.16
CA ASP A 242 -9.52 16.34 14.38
C ASP A 242 -9.73 14.82 14.21
N ASN A 243 -8.94 14.03 14.92
CA ASN A 243 -8.96 12.57 14.90
C ASN A 243 -8.62 11.95 13.53
N THR A 244 -7.79 12.65 12.75
CA THR A 244 -7.14 12.15 11.52
C THR A 244 -5.65 12.47 11.59
N GLY A 245 -4.84 11.73 10.82
CA GLY A 245 -3.38 11.91 10.83
C GLY A 245 -2.68 11.21 12.01
N GLY A 246 -1.35 11.34 12.03
CA GLY A 246 -0.49 10.72 13.03
C GLY A 246 0.69 9.97 12.41
N ASN A 247 1.43 9.24 13.27
CA ASN A 247 2.59 8.46 12.84
C ASN A 247 2.60 7.06 13.47
N TRP A 248 3.13 6.11 12.70
CA TRP A 248 3.13 4.68 13.05
C TRP A 248 4.44 4.03 12.66
N LEU A 249 4.86 3.06 13.47
CA LEU A 249 5.95 2.15 13.16
C LEU A 249 5.41 0.72 13.09
N PHE A 250 5.74 0.00 12.03
CA PHE A 250 5.34 -1.39 11.83
C PHE A 250 6.56 -2.28 11.59
N ILE A 251 6.45 -3.54 11.99
CA ILE A 251 7.32 -4.61 11.54
C ILE A 251 6.58 -5.46 10.50
N ILE A 252 7.27 -5.83 9.44
CA ILE A 252 6.70 -6.57 8.30
C ILE A 252 7.55 -7.79 8.02
N PRO A 253 7.28 -8.95 8.64
CA PRO A 253 7.77 -10.22 8.16
C PRO A 253 7.09 -10.56 6.81
N ASP A 254 7.88 -11.01 5.84
CA ASP A 254 7.44 -11.42 4.51
C ASP A 254 8.15 -12.72 4.11
N PHE A 255 7.43 -13.58 3.41
CA PHE A 255 7.96 -14.81 2.86
C PHE A 255 7.50 -14.97 1.42
N SER A 256 8.44 -15.20 0.52
CA SER A 256 8.13 -15.51 -0.87
C SER A 256 8.82 -16.80 -1.33
N ILE A 257 8.16 -17.52 -2.25
CA ILE A 257 8.65 -18.79 -2.81
C ILE A 257 8.37 -18.84 -4.31
N ASN A 258 9.36 -19.27 -5.08
CA ASN A 258 9.24 -19.45 -6.50
C ASN A 258 8.59 -20.81 -6.80
N ILE A 259 7.26 -20.86 -6.97
CA ILE A 259 6.54 -22.10 -7.34
C ILE A 259 6.98 -22.60 -8.71
N LYS A 260 7.22 -21.67 -9.64
CA LYS A 260 7.78 -21.90 -10.99
C LYS A 260 8.77 -20.81 -11.32
N PRO A 261 9.61 -20.94 -12.33
CA PRO A 261 10.57 -19.89 -12.72
C PRO A 261 9.92 -18.52 -13.01
N ASN A 262 8.65 -18.52 -13.38
CA ASN A 262 7.88 -17.33 -13.71
C ASN A 262 6.71 -17.05 -12.75
N LEU A 263 6.55 -17.83 -11.68
CA LEU A 263 5.46 -17.70 -10.72
C LEU A 263 5.99 -17.71 -9.30
N VAL A 264 5.78 -16.60 -8.58
CA VAL A 264 6.17 -16.42 -7.18
C VAL A 264 4.90 -16.30 -6.34
N PHE A 265 4.80 -17.06 -5.27
CA PHE A 265 3.83 -16.86 -4.20
C PHE A 265 4.47 -16.03 -3.11
N SER A 266 3.74 -15.11 -2.50
CA SER A 266 4.21 -14.35 -1.35
C SER A 266 3.11 -14.15 -0.31
N THR A 267 3.53 -14.06 0.95
CA THR A 267 2.66 -13.69 2.07
C THR A 267 3.44 -12.80 3.03
N ARG A 268 2.77 -11.77 3.54
CA ARG A 268 3.36 -10.84 4.52
C ARG A 268 2.33 -10.44 5.57
N ALA A 269 2.83 -10.13 6.75
CA ALA A 269 2.04 -9.51 7.81
C ALA A 269 2.61 -8.13 8.14
N GLU A 270 1.75 -7.13 8.37
CA GLU A 270 2.14 -5.82 8.87
C GLU A 270 1.59 -5.69 10.31
N LEU A 271 2.49 -5.58 11.27
CA LEU A 271 2.18 -5.59 12.70
C LEU A 271 2.64 -4.26 13.31
N PRO A 272 1.76 -3.48 13.98
CA PRO A 272 2.14 -2.22 14.59
C PRO A 272 3.05 -2.45 15.80
N LEU A 273 4.17 -1.73 15.86
CA LEU A 273 5.06 -1.63 17.01
C LEU A 273 4.80 -0.35 17.81
N TYR A 274 4.36 0.70 17.13
CA TYR A 274 4.09 2.00 17.73
C TYR A 274 3.02 2.72 16.92
N SER A 275 2.14 3.43 17.62
CA SER A 275 1.12 4.32 17.04
C SER A 275 1.05 5.58 17.88
N ASN A 276 1.09 6.73 17.23
CA ASN A 276 0.81 8.03 17.83
C ASN A 276 -0.10 8.79 16.89
N VAL A 277 -1.35 8.93 17.26
CA VAL A 277 -2.41 9.48 16.41
C VAL A 277 -2.85 10.86 16.91
N ASP A 278 -3.27 11.71 16.00
CA ASP A 278 -3.85 13.00 16.36
C ASP A 278 -5.27 12.79 16.86
N GLY A 279 -5.50 13.01 18.18
CA GLY A 279 -6.78 12.75 18.83
C GLY A 279 -7.07 11.25 19.02
N THR A 280 -8.33 10.85 18.87
CA THR A 280 -8.78 9.46 19.09
C THR A 280 -9.11 8.77 17.78
N GLN A 281 -8.39 7.71 17.43
CA GLN A 281 -8.53 7.00 16.16
C GLN A 281 -8.51 5.48 16.33
N LEU A 282 -9.23 4.80 15.43
CA LEU A 282 -9.10 3.36 15.25
C LEU A 282 -7.87 3.06 14.40
N THR A 283 -6.93 2.32 14.94
CA THR A 283 -5.62 2.03 14.32
C THR A 283 -5.51 0.57 13.87
N PRO A 284 -4.61 0.27 12.90
CA PRO A 284 -4.38 -1.11 12.48
C PRO A 284 -3.94 -2.00 13.65
N THR A 285 -4.61 -3.14 13.81
CA THR A 285 -4.23 -4.20 14.75
C THR A 285 -3.27 -5.18 14.06
N TYR A 286 -3.60 -5.56 12.83
CA TYR A 286 -2.72 -6.30 11.93
C TYR A 286 -3.25 -6.22 10.51
N ARG A 287 -2.35 -6.45 9.55
CA ARG A 287 -2.68 -6.55 8.14
C ARG A 287 -1.95 -7.73 7.52
N ILE A 288 -2.65 -8.50 6.71
CA ILE A 288 -2.09 -9.66 6.00
C ILE A 288 -2.32 -9.45 4.51
N THR A 289 -1.25 -9.58 3.72
CA THR A 289 -1.32 -9.56 2.26
C THR A 289 -0.75 -10.86 1.74
N THR A 290 -1.47 -11.56 0.87
CA THR A 290 -1.01 -12.79 0.22
C THR A 290 -1.34 -12.76 -1.26
N GLY A 291 -0.51 -13.36 -2.11
CA GLY A 291 -0.79 -13.35 -3.53
C GLY A 291 0.29 -13.97 -4.40
N PHE A 292 0.13 -13.74 -5.68
CA PHE A 292 0.98 -14.30 -6.73
C PHE A 292 1.55 -13.20 -7.61
N LEU A 293 2.82 -13.36 -7.98
CA LEU A 293 3.49 -12.56 -8.99
C LEU A 293 3.86 -13.46 -10.17
N PHE A 294 3.38 -13.09 -11.33
CA PHE A 294 3.68 -13.77 -12.60
C PHE A 294 4.57 -12.89 -13.48
N LYS A 295 5.67 -13.46 -14.01
CA LYS A 295 6.63 -12.76 -14.87
C LYS A 295 6.66 -13.41 -16.24
N ILE A 296 6.45 -12.61 -17.29
CA ILE A 296 6.61 -13.02 -18.69
C ILE A 296 7.82 -12.29 -19.25
N LYS A 297 8.89 -13.03 -19.50
CA LYS A 297 10.09 -12.49 -20.14
C LYS A 297 9.96 -12.57 -21.66
N PRO A 298 10.56 -11.64 -22.40
CA PRO A 298 10.64 -11.75 -23.85
C PRO A 298 11.40 -13.02 -24.22
N LYS A 299 10.97 -13.68 -25.30
CA LYS A 299 11.76 -14.80 -25.86
C LYS A 299 13.13 -14.26 -26.24
N SER A 300 14.22 -14.81 -25.67
CA SER A 300 15.55 -14.49 -26.12
C SER A 300 15.63 -14.88 -27.61
N LYS A 301 15.97 -13.91 -28.47
CA LYS A 301 16.41 -14.25 -29.82
C LYS A 301 17.70 -15.05 -29.64
N LEU A 302 17.61 -16.36 -29.76
CA LEU A 302 18.81 -17.18 -30.00
C LEU A 302 19.47 -16.58 -31.24
N LEU A 303 20.60 -15.91 -31.08
CA LEU A 303 21.52 -15.60 -32.18
C LEU A 303 21.86 -16.96 -32.80
N ASN A 304 21.21 -17.28 -33.91
CA ASN A 304 21.70 -18.33 -34.81
C ASN A 304 23.06 -17.85 -35.32
N LEU A 305 24.12 -18.16 -34.58
CA LEU A 305 25.46 -18.17 -35.09
C LEU A 305 25.52 -19.36 -36.08
N ARG A 306 25.28 -19.04 -37.35
CA ARG A 306 25.74 -19.89 -38.47
C ARG A 306 27.18 -19.55 -38.80
#